data_19f73d1e8483cd5ade50edf65ed979a0
#
_entry.id   19f73d1e8483cd5ade50edf65ed979a0
#
_cell.length_a   1.000
_cell.length_b   1.000
_cell.length_c   1.000
_cell.angle_alpha   90.00
_cell.angle_beta   90.00
_cell.angle_gamma   90.00
#
_symmetry.space_group_name_H-M   'P 1'
#
loop_
_entity.id
_entity.type
_entity.pdbx_description
1 polymer ?
#
loop_
_entity_poly.entity_id
_entity_poly.type
_entity_poly.pdbx_seq_one_letter_code
_entity_poly.pdbx_strand_id
1 'polypeptide(L)'
;MSFIVAWRRGLAVAAVIAVVCSLPLAAARAQIGSDRYAAIVVDARDGTTLFAANADAPRHPASLTKMMTLYMVFEALRDGRLSLSTPMPVSADAASRPPSKLGLPPGSQITVEQAILALVTKSANDAAAVIGEYLAGGSEARFAQMMTLRARALGMTRTTFRNASGLPDPDQVTTARDMALLGRRLMHDFPDRFAYFSTPSFYFRGRTLHNHNRLLLEYDGTDGIKTGYVHDSGFNLVASARRDGVRLIAVVFGGSTGRERDRHMMALLDQGFARMGVAARPQTGTNSLIAGRLPQTMGAARAATLAARRGEAATRSAAAVTTAGRRGATSAARTTTAARRQPVAVRTVATRSAAASRRASRAESRAASRPTAAVQRRATTRAVSSRTRIEQGDTSSSGSARAATSTRSRRSGGTSATRAASR
;
A
#
# COMPACT_ATOMS: atom_id res chain seq x y z
N MET A 1 -54.62 -46.69 -29.87
CA MET A 1 -53.43 -46.76 -28.93
C MET A 1 -52.28 -45.87 -29.32
N SER A 2 -52.16 -45.26 -30.46
CA SER A 2 -51.02 -44.48 -30.94
C SER A 2 -50.92 -43.04 -30.37
N PHE A 3 -52.03 -42.38 -29.96
CA PHE A 3 -52.08 -41.03 -29.49
C PHE A 3 -51.54 -40.89 -28.06
N ILE A 4 -51.69 -41.87 -27.20
CA ILE A 4 -51.26 -41.86 -25.80
C ILE A 4 -49.74 -41.99 -25.69
N VAL A 5 -49.08 -42.67 -26.60
CA VAL A 5 -47.63 -42.86 -26.64
C VAL A 5 -46.90 -41.59 -27.08
N ALA A 6 -47.48 -40.84 -28.02
CA ALA A 6 -46.91 -39.55 -28.48
C ALA A 6 -46.97 -38.47 -27.39
N TRP A 7 -48.05 -38.43 -26.60
CA TRP A 7 -48.21 -37.44 -25.53
C TRP A 7 -47.25 -37.70 -24.34
N ARG A 8 -47.03 -38.98 -23.98
CA ARG A 8 -46.08 -39.39 -22.97
C ARG A 8 -44.62 -39.08 -23.34
N ARG A 9 -44.26 -39.18 -24.62
CA ARG A 9 -42.93 -38.81 -25.13
C ARG A 9 -42.73 -37.30 -25.13
N GLY A 10 -43.75 -36.49 -25.45
CA GLY A 10 -43.71 -35.02 -25.36
C GLY A 10 -43.53 -34.50 -23.93
N LEU A 11 -44.23 -35.08 -22.95
CA LEU A 11 -44.10 -34.75 -21.55
C LEU A 11 -42.74 -35.15 -20.98
N ALA A 12 -42.16 -36.29 -21.38
CA ALA A 12 -40.83 -36.69 -20.94
C ALA A 12 -39.72 -35.77 -21.47
N VAL A 13 -39.82 -35.33 -22.75
CA VAL A 13 -38.87 -34.37 -23.35
C VAL A 13 -39.00 -33.00 -22.69
N ALA A 14 -40.22 -32.50 -22.42
CA ALA A 14 -40.44 -31.26 -21.73
C ALA A 14 -39.90 -31.27 -20.28
N ALA A 15 -40.06 -32.40 -19.58
CA ALA A 15 -39.50 -32.55 -18.22
C ALA A 15 -37.96 -32.58 -18.20
N VAL A 16 -37.32 -33.22 -19.20
CA VAL A 16 -35.86 -33.24 -19.34
C VAL A 16 -35.31 -31.82 -19.65
N ILE A 17 -35.99 -31.07 -20.54
CA ILE A 17 -35.63 -29.69 -20.85
C ILE A 17 -35.80 -28.80 -19.62
N ALA A 18 -36.86 -28.95 -18.82
CA ALA A 18 -37.08 -28.20 -17.59
C ALA A 18 -36.03 -28.51 -16.53
N VAL A 19 -35.55 -29.73 -16.37
CA VAL A 19 -34.51 -30.14 -15.47
C VAL A 19 -33.14 -29.59 -15.90
N VAL A 20 -32.83 -29.54 -17.19
CA VAL A 20 -31.59 -28.97 -17.71
C VAL A 20 -31.58 -27.44 -17.56
N CYS A 21 -32.74 -26.77 -17.70
CA CYS A 21 -32.85 -25.32 -17.49
C CYS A 21 -32.87 -24.91 -16.00
N SER A 22 -33.17 -25.84 -15.09
CA SER A 22 -33.15 -25.58 -13.63
C SER A 22 -31.83 -25.93 -12.95
N LEU A 23 -30.84 -26.46 -13.69
CA LEU A 23 -29.49 -26.51 -13.15
C LEU A 23 -29.06 -25.07 -12.88
N PRO A 24 -28.76 -24.68 -11.60
CA PRO A 24 -28.21 -23.37 -11.35
C PRO A 24 -26.93 -23.30 -12.17
N LEU A 25 -26.88 -22.41 -13.17
CA LEU A 25 -25.60 -21.99 -13.72
C LEU A 25 -24.78 -21.49 -12.52
N ALA A 26 -23.99 -22.38 -11.96
CA ALA A 26 -22.96 -22.01 -11.03
C ALA A 26 -22.13 -20.95 -11.77
N ALA A 27 -22.45 -19.68 -11.54
CA ALA A 27 -21.73 -18.58 -12.11
C ALA A 27 -20.26 -18.87 -11.82
N ALA A 28 -19.51 -19.22 -12.86
CA ALA A 28 -18.06 -19.41 -12.74
C ALA A 28 -17.53 -18.13 -12.11
N ARG A 29 -17.29 -18.20 -10.81
CA ARG A 29 -16.73 -17.09 -10.07
C ARG A 29 -15.36 -16.89 -10.68
N ALA A 30 -15.16 -15.77 -11.38
CA ALA A 30 -13.82 -15.25 -11.69
C ALA A 30 -13.19 -14.77 -10.36
N GLN A 31 -13.09 -15.70 -9.44
CA GLN A 31 -12.48 -15.51 -8.12
C GLN A 31 -11.05 -15.98 -8.28
N ILE A 32 -10.11 -15.18 -7.81
CA ILE A 32 -8.76 -15.67 -7.59
C ILE A 32 -8.93 -16.93 -6.72
N GLY A 33 -8.67 -18.09 -7.30
CA GLY A 33 -8.91 -19.40 -6.65
C GLY A 33 -7.85 -19.75 -5.62
N SER A 34 -7.69 -18.90 -4.60
CA SER A 34 -6.66 -19.03 -3.58
C SER A 34 -7.26 -18.84 -2.19
N ASP A 35 -6.88 -19.68 -1.23
CA ASP A 35 -7.22 -19.52 0.18
C ASP A 35 -6.78 -18.17 0.76
N ARG A 36 -5.82 -17.53 0.08
CA ARG A 36 -5.25 -16.23 0.42
C ARG A 36 -6.07 -15.06 -0.14
N TYR A 37 -7.10 -15.34 -0.94
CA TYR A 37 -7.89 -14.28 -1.57
C TYR A 37 -8.68 -13.46 -0.54
N ALA A 38 -8.49 -12.14 -0.60
CA ALA A 38 -9.35 -11.15 0.05
C ALA A 38 -9.39 -9.89 -0.81
N ALA A 39 -10.55 -9.24 -0.87
CA ALA A 39 -10.68 -8.00 -1.63
C ALA A 39 -11.74 -7.08 -1.03
N ILE A 40 -11.57 -5.78 -1.27
CA ILE A 40 -12.55 -4.76 -0.93
C ILE A 40 -12.43 -3.59 -1.91
N VAL A 41 -13.56 -2.97 -2.24
CA VAL A 41 -13.62 -1.68 -2.94
C VAL A 41 -14.45 -0.71 -2.10
N VAL A 42 -13.93 0.48 -1.87
CA VAL A 42 -14.61 1.52 -1.11
C VAL A 42 -14.63 2.85 -1.86
N ASP A 43 -15.68 3.65 -1.63
CA ASP A 43 -15.67 5.07 -1.99
C ASP A 43 -14.61 5.77 -1.11
N ALA A 44 -13.67 6.45 -1.74
CA ALA A 44 -12.57 7.10 -1.02
C ALA A 44 -13.05 8.22 -0.09
N ARG A 45 -14.19 8.87 -0.36
CA ARG A 45 -14.71 10.01 0.42
C ARG A 45 -15.15 9.61 1.82
N ASP A 46 -16.02 8.61 1.91
CA ASP A 46 -16.67 8.23 3.16
C ASP A 46 -16.36 6.81 3.65
N GLY A 47 -15.69 6.00 2.79
CA GLY A 47 -15.36 4.60 3.09
C GLY A 47 -16.52 3.64 2.87
N THR A 48 -17.61 4.09 2.22
CA THR A 48 -18.73 3.21 1.86
C THR A 48 -18.21 2.01 1.05
N THR A 49 -18.49 0.80 1.54
CA THR A 49 -18.06 -0.44 0.90
C THR A 49 -18.92 -0.72 -0.31
N LEU A 50 -18.29 -0.78 -1.48
CA LEU A 50 -18.94 -1.12 -2.76
C LEU A 50 -18.83 -2.60 -3.08
N PHE A 51 -17.74 -3.24 -2.68
CA PHE A 51 -17.49 -4.67 -2.83
C PHE A 51 -16.68 -5.18 -1.65
N ALA A 52 -16.94 -6.39 -1.17
CA ALA A 52 -16.14 -7.06 -0.17
C ALA A 52 -16.18 -8.58 -0.35
N ALA A 53 -15.03 -9.22 -0.27
CA ALA A 53 -14.85 -10.66 -0.24
C ALA A 53 -13.71 -10.98 0.74
N ASN A 54 -13.99 -11.74 1.79
CA ASN A 54 -13.03 -12.06 2.85
C ASN A 54 -12.30 -10.82 3.40
N ALA A 55 -12.96 -9.63 3.38
CA ALA A 55 -12.32 -8.35 3.62
C ALA A 55 -11.73 -8.21 5.03
N ASP A 56 -12.23 -8.99 5.98
CA ASP A 56 -11.82 -8.99 7.38
C ASP A 56 -10.97 -10.22 7.77
N ALA A 57 -10.68 -11.10 6.81
CA ALA A 57 -9.82 -12.25 7.04
C ALA A 57 -8.35 -11.81 7.19
N PRO A 58 -7.60 -12.39 8.16
CA PRO A 58 -6.18 -12.09 8.33
C PRO A 58 -5.37 -12.41 7.07
N ARG A 59 -4.48 -11.51 6.70
CA ARG A 59 -3.58 -11.65 5.55
C ARG A 59 -2.21 -11.07 5.89
N HIS A 60 -1.16 -11.62 5.29
CA HIS A 60 0.17 -11.03 5.40
C HIS A 60 0.28 -9.85 4.44
N PRO A 61 0.60 -8.63 4.95
CA PRO A 61 0.61 -7.42 4.12
C PRO A 61 1.70 -7.42 3.05
N ALA A 62 2.79 -8.15 3.26
CA ALA A 62 3.98 -8.01 2.45
C ALA A 62 4.39 -6.52 2.34
N SER A 63 4.87 -6.05 1.18
CA SER A 63 5.28 -4.65 1.00
C SER A 63 4.14 -3.62 1.05
N LEU A 64 2.88 -4.01 1.26
CA LEU A 64 1.83 -3.04 1.62
C LEU A 64 2.12 -2.40 2.98
N THR A 65 2.89 -3.04 3.85
CA THR A 65 3.43 -2.50 5.12
C THR A 65 4.07 -1.13 4.92
N LYS A 66 4.76 -0.91 3.79
CA LYS A 66 5.41 0.37 3.48
C LYS A 66 4.43 1.55 3.35
N MET A 67 3.14 1.28 3.20
CA MET A 67 2.11 2.34 3.27
C MET A 67 2.06 2.96 4.67
N MET A 68 2.16 2.16 5.75
CA MET A 68 2.24 2.68 7.11
C MET A 68 3.57 3.36 7.38
N THR A 69 4.68 2.82 6.86
CA THR A 69 5.99 3.48 6.95
C THR A 69 5.95 4.87 6.33
N LEU A 70 5.37 5.01 5.12
CA LEU A 70 5.19 6.29 4.45
C LEU A 70 4.21 7.21 5.20
N TYR A 71 3.13 6.66 5.78
CA TYR A 71 2.21 7.42 6.61
C TYR A 71 2.95 8.11 7.77
N MET A 72 3.79 7.38 8.50
CA MET A 72 4.56 7.92 9.62
C MET A 72 5.66 8.90 9.19
N VAL A 73 6.26 8.71 8.00
CA VAL A 73 7.16 9.71 7.39
C VAL A 73 6.41 11.00 7.08
N PHE A 74 5.23 10.90 6.48
CA PHE A 74 4.42 12.07 6.14
C PHE A 74 3.93 12.81 7.38
N GLU A 75 3.61 12.10 8.47
CA GLU A 75 3.36 12.73 9.77
C GLU A 75 4.59 13.49 10.27
N ALA A 76 5.77 12.87 10.24
CA ALA A 76 6.99 13.49 10.70
C ALA A 76 7.38 14.73 9.87
N LEU A 77 7.11 14.73 8.56
CA LEU A 77 7.27 15.87 7.67
C LEU A 77 6.25 16.98 7.98
N ARG A 78 4.98 16.64 8.19
CA ARG A 78 3.92 17.60 8.55
C ARG A 78 4.22 18.27 9.89
N ASP A 79 4.69 17.49 10.86
CA ASP A 79 5.00 17.96 12.22
C ASP A 79 6.36 18.70 12.31
N GLY A 80 7.06 18.87 11.19
CA GLY A 80 8.37 19.56 11.14
C GLY A 80 9.54 18.80 11.78
N ARG A 81 9.32 17.52 12.16
CA ARG A 81 10.36 16.64 12.72
C ARG A 81 11.36 16.13 11.67
N LEU A 82 10.96 16.17 10.40
CA LEU A 82 11.76 15.84 9.23
C LEU A 82 11.61 16.94 8.16
N SER A 83 12.62 17.05 7.31
CA SER A 83 12.52 17.70 5.99
C SER A 83 12.81 16.68 4.90
N LEU A 84 12.42 16.97 3.65
CA LEU A 84 12.71 16.09 2.51
C LEU A 84 14.22 15.89 2.29
N SER A 85 15.03 16.90 2.62
CA SER A 85 16.48 16.88 2.51
C SER A 85 17.18 16.25 3.72
N THR A 86 16.48 15.92 4.80
CA THR A 86 17.07 15.31 6.00
C THR A 86 17.86 14.06 5.63
N PRO A 87 19.18 13.98 5.89
CA PRO A 87 19.98 12.80 5.65
C PRO A 87 19.77 11.78 6.76
N MET A 88 19.52 10.54 6.36
CA MET A 88 19.36 9.40 7.28
C MET A 88 20.54 8.45 7.10
N PRO A 89 21.26 8.06 8.18
CA PRO A 89 22.38 7.13 8.12
C PRO A 89 21.89 5.72 7.80
N VAL A 90 22.65 4.98 7.01
CA VAL A 90 22.40 3.59 6.65
C VAL A 90 23.19 2.69 7.60
N SER A 91 22.51 1.99 8.47
CA SER A 91 23.11 1.00 9.35
C SER A 91 23.56 -0.25 8.59
N ALA A 92 24.40 -1.07 9.19
CA ALA A 92 24.74 -2.39 8.64
C ALA A 92 23.50 -3.30 8.58
N ASP A 93 22.60 -3.18 9.55
CA ASP A 93 21.36 -3.96 9.62
C ASP A 93 20.39 -3.57 8.50
N ALA A 94 20.12 -2.27 8.29
CA ALA A 94 19.30 -1.80 7.17
C ALA A 94 19.88 -2.20 5.80
N ALA A 95 21.20 -2.07 5.61
CA ALA A 95 21.88 -2.46 4.37
C ALA A 95 21.78 -3.96 4.07
N SER A 96 21.72 -4.80 5.12
CA SER A 96 21.63 -6.27 4.99
C SER A 96 20.27 -6.76 4.53
N ARG A 97 19.20 -5.94 4.61
CA ARG A 97 17.83 -6.38 4.30
C ARG A 97 17.72 -7.08 2.95
N PRO A 98 16.96 -8.19 2.88
CA PRO A 98 16.75 -8.94 1.63
C PRO A 98 16.09 -8.09 0.54
N PRO A 99 16.24 -8.42 -0.74
CA PRO A 99 15.55 -7.76 -1.85
C PRO A 99 14.00 -7.83 -1.72
N SER A 100 13.25 -6.84 -2.30
CA SER A 100 13.69 -5.74 -3.17
C SER A 100 14.38 -4.63 -2.37
N LYS A 101 15.49 -4.11 -2.87
CA LYS A 101 16.27 -3.08 -2.19
C LYS A 101 17.03 -2.18 -3.17
N LEU A 102 17.50 -1.02 -2.71
CA LEU A 102 18.39 -0.14 -3.46
C LEU A 102 19.82 -0.70 -3.50
N GLY A 103 20.26 -1.42 -2.48
CA GLY A 103 21.64 -1.82 -2.25
C GLY A 103 22.44 -0.67 -1.63
N LEU A 104 21.88 -0.06 -0.57
CA LEU A 104 22.55 1.02 0.15
C LEU A 104 23.79 0.49 0.87
N PRO A 105 24.98 1.10 0.70
CA PRO A 105 26.18 0.71 1.46
C PRO A 105 26.02 1.06 2.95
N PRO A 106 26.50 0.22 3.87
CA PRO A 106 26.58 0.56 5.29
C PRO A 106 27.41 1.83 5.50
N GLY A 107 27.02 2.69 6.41
CA GLY A 107 27.70 3.96 6.70
C GLY A 107 27.43 5.08 5.69
N SER A 108 26.73 4.79 4.57
CA SER A 108 26.26 5.84 3.65
C SER A 108 25.02 6.54 4.20
N GLN A 109 24.54 7.54 3.46
CA GLN A 109 23.31 8.26 3.80
C GLN A 109 22.34 8.24 2.63
N ILE A 110 21.04 8.36 2.94
CA ILE A 110 19.95 8.57 2.00
C ILE A 110 19.04 9.67 2.54
N THR A 111 18.57 10.59 1.68
CA THR A 111 17.62 11.61 2.11
C THR A 111 16.22 11.04 2.31
N VAL A 112 15.38 11.72 3.09
CA VAL A 112 13.97 11.34 3.29
C VAL A 112 13.24 11.25 1.96
N GLU A 113 13.43 12.22 1.04
CA GLU A 113 12.78 12.19 -0.27
C GLU A 113 13.23 10.99 -1.12
N GLN A 114 14.54 10.73 -1.17
CA GLN A 114 15.06 9.56 -1.88
C GLN A 114 14.50 8.25 -1.32
N ALA A 115 14.34 8.16 0.00
CA ALA A 115 13.76 6.99 0.64
C ALA A 115 12.26 6.85 0.31
N ILE A 116 11.47 7.95 0.32
CA ILE A 116 10.07 7.94 -0.11
C ILE A 116 9.96 7.42 -1.55
N LEU A 117 10.73 8.00 -2.47
CA LEU A 117 10.76 7.59 -3.89
C LEU A 117 11.16 6.13 -4.06
N ALA A 118 12.14 5.66 -3.28
CA ALA A 118 12.56 4.26 -3.28
C ALA A 118 11.47 3.31 -2.76
N LEU A 119 10.69 3.72 -1.75
CA LEU A 119 9.58 2.91 -1.23
C LEU A 119 8.44 2.80 -2.24
N VAL A 120 8.05 3.89 -2.90
CA VAL A 120 6.91 3.90 -3.83
C VAL A 120 7.24 3.22 -5.16
N THR A 121 8.45 3.38 -5.69
CA THR A 121 8.84 2.81 -6.99
C THR A 121 9.42 1.41 -6.83
N LYS A 122 10.58 1.27 -6.20
CA LYS A 122 11.36 0.03 -6.07
C LYS A 122 10.86 -0.87 -4.96
N SER A 123 10.03 -0.34 -4.04
CA SER A 123 9.61 -1.08 -2.84
C SER A 123 10.81 -1.50 -1.97
N ALA A 124 11.79 -0.61 -1.81
CA ALA A 124 13.10 -0.89 -1.23
C ALA A 124 12.99 -1.23 0.27
N ASN A 125 13.46 -2.42 0.67
CA ASN A 125 13.42 -2.90 2.05
C ASN A 125 14.48 -2.22 2.92
N ASP A 126 15.69 -2.02 2.37
CA ASP A 126 16.79 -1.29 3.02
C ASP A 126 16.38 0.16 3.34
N ALA A 127 15.81 0.87 2.38
CA ALA A 127 15.33 2.24 2.61
C ALA A 127 14.17 2.29 3.65
N ALA A 128 13.30 1.27 3.69
CA ALA A 128 12.25 1.18 4.71
C ALA A 128 12.83 0.96 6.12
N ALA A 129 13.84 0.09 6.25
CA ALA A 129 14.54 -0.13 7.52
C ALA A 129 15.26 1.14 7.99
N VAL A 130 15.97 1.85 7.08
CA VAL A 130 16.59 3.15 7.39
C VAL A 130 15.57 4.14 7.97
N ILE A 131 14.40 4.28 7.34
CA ILE A 131 13.32 5.13 7.86
C ILE A 131 12.90 4.68 9.27
N GLY A 132 12.67 3.36 9.44
CA GLY A 132 12.23 2.79 10.70
C GLY A 132 13.22 3.05 11.83
N GLU A 133 14.51 2.77 11.59
CA GLU A 133 15.59 3.04 12.53
C GLU A 133 15.69 4.53 12.87
N TYR A 134 15.65 5.40 11.84
CA TYR A 134 15.77 6.84 12.04
C TYR A 134 14.64 7.41 12.90
N LEU A 135 13.39 7.04 12.62
CA LEU A 135 12.21 7.55 13.35
C LEU A 135 12.07 6.95 14.76
N ALA A 136 12.71 5.83 15.04
CA ALA A 136 12.60 5.13 16.32
C ALA A 136 13.91 5.09 17.13
N GLY A 137 14.88 5.98 16.82
CA GLY A 137 16.11 6.10 17.58
C GLY A 137 17.03 4.88 17.46
N GLY A 138 17.16 4.32 16.23
CA GLY A 138 18.05 3.22 15.88
C GLY A 138 17.41 1.81 15.93
N SER A 139 16.10 1.68 16.19
CA SER A 139 15.46 0.36 16.35
C SER A 139 14.26 0.17 15.43
N GLU A 140 14.40 -0.66 14.40
CA GLU A 140 13.27 -1.05 13.52
C GLU A 140 12.17 -1.78 14.30
N ALA A 141 12.54 -2.60 15.31
CA ALA A 141 11.57 -3.30 16.15
C ALA A 141 10.69 -2.32 16.94
N ARG A 142 11.29 -1.26 17.50
CA ARG A 142 10.54 -0.17 18.15
C ARG A 142 9.65 0.56 17.15
N PHE A 143 10.15 0.80 15.95
CA PHE A 143 9.35 1.41 14.89
C PHE A 143 8.11 0.56 14.54
N ALA A 144 8.26 -0.76 14.44
CA ALA A 144 7.14 -1.67 14.18
C ALA A 144 6.06 -1.62 15.29
N GLN A 145 6.47 -1.46 16.55
CA GLN A 145 5.53 -1.22 17.65
C GLN A 145 4.80 0.12 17.47
N MET A 146 5.52 1.18 17.12
CA MET A 146 4.93 2.49 16.82
C MET A 146 3.97 2.42 15.63
N MET A 147 4.30 1.70 14.55
CA MET A 147 3.41 1.45 13.42
C MET A 147 2.11 0.75 13.87
N THR A 148 2.21 -0.24 14.74
CA THR A 148 1.04 -0.97 15.27
C THR A 148 0.16 -0.08 16.13
N LEU A 149 0.75 0.74 17.00
CA LEU A 149 0.01 1.73 17.79
C LEU A 149 -0.68 2.76 16.90
N ARG A 150 0.03 3.24 15.86
CA ARG A 150 -0.57 4.16 14.87
C ARG A 150 -1.71 3.50 14.11
N ALA A 151 -1.57 2.23 13.72
CA ALA A 151 -2.65 1.48 13.07
C ALA A 151 -3.90 1.43 13.96
N ARG A 152 -3.76 1.14 15.26
CA ARG A 152 -4.88 1.15 16.21
C ARG A 152 -5.53 2.53 16.30
N ALA A 153 -4.73 3.60 16.39
CA ALA A 153 -5.22 4.97 16.43
C ALA A 153 -5.99 5.38 15.17
N LEU A 154 -5.65 4.81 14.02
CA LEU A 154 -6.36 5.01 12.75
C LEU A 154 -7.63 4.15 12.61
N GLY A 155 -7.89 3.21 13.53
CA GLY A 155 -9.01 2.27 13.46
C GLY A 155 -8.70 0.95 12.74
N MET A 156 -7.43 0.67 12.42
CA MET A 156 -6.97 -0.61 11.85
C MET A 156 -6.84 -1.66 12.97
N THR A 157 -7.98 -2.15 13.45
CA THR A 157 -8.05 -2.96 14.68
C THR A 157 -7.49 -4.38 14.51
N ARG A 158 -7.31 -4.85 13.27
CA ARG A 158 -6.83 -6.20 12.95
C ARG A 158 -5.45 -6.20 12.29
N THR A 159 -4.67 -5.12 12.49
CA THR A 159 -3.34 -4.99 11.88
C THR A 159 -2.25 -4.96 12.93
N THR A 160 -1.23 -5.78 12.76
CA THR A 160 0.00 -5.79 13.55
C THR A 160 1.18 -5.74 12.61
N PHE A 161 2.10 -4.81 12.84
CA PHE A 161 3.36 -4.69 12.11
C PHE A 161 4.52 -5.22 12.95
N ARG A 162 5.50 -5.87 12.30
CA ARG A 162 6.71 -6.44 12.93
C ARG A 162 8.01 -5.85 12.37
N ASN A 163 7.92 -5.21 11.20
CA ASN A 163 9.04 -4.51 10.56
C ASN A 163 8.52 -3.38 9.68
N ALA A 164 9.42 -2.51 9.20
CA ALA A 164 9.09 -1.36 8.37
C ALA A 164 8.80 -1.71 6.90
N SER A 165 9.21 -2.88 6.45
CA SER A 165 9.30 -3.22 5.04
C SER A 165 8.24 -4.22 4.56
N GLY A 166 7.68 -5.04 5.45
CA GLY A 166 6.77 -6.12 5.10
C GLY A 166 7.49 -7.41 4.73
N LEU A 167 8.73 -7.58 5.18
CA LEU A 167 9.42 -8.87 5.15
C LEU A 167 8.64 -9.90 5.97
N PRO A 168 8.72 -11.18 5.62
CA PRO A 168 7.97 -12.23 6.30
C PRO A 168 8.18 -12.24 7.81
N ASP A 169 7.07 -12.30 8.52
CA ASP A 169 6.96 -12.52 9.96
C ASP A 169 5.56 -13.10 10.22
N PRO A 170 5.42 -14.21 10.95
CA PRO A 170 4.13 -14.88 11.14
C PRO A 170 3.10 -14.02 11.87
N ASP A 171 3.56 -13.12 12.74
CA ASP A 171 2.70 -12.22 13.51
C ASP A 171 2.40 -10.91 12.77
N GLN A 172 3.00 -10.68 11.59
CA GLN A 172 2.73 -9.51 10.78
C GLN A 172 1.50 -9.72 9.94
N VAL A 173 0.36 -9.25 10.43
CA VAL A 173 -0.95 -9.48 9.84
C VAL A 173 -1.72 -8.18 9.63
N THR A 174 -2.64 -8.21 8.66
CA THR A 174 -3.57 -7.12 8.33
C THR A 174 -4.85 -7.71 7.72
N THR A 175 -5.77 -6.85 7.29
CA THR A 175 -6.97 -7.21 6.52
C THR A 175 -7.11 -6.31 5.29
N ALA A 176 -7.90 -6.73 4.30
CA ALA A 176 -8.19 -5.88 3.16
C ALA A 176 -8.91 -4.60 3.58
N ARG A 177 -9.79 -4.67 4.60
CA ARG A 177 -10.49 -3.51 5.15
C ARG A 177 -9.53 -2.52 5.81
N ASP A 178 -8.62 -3.00 6.65
CA ASP A 178 -7.64 -2.13 7.31
C ASP A 178 -6.72 -1.44 6.29
N MET A 179 -6.31 -2.18 5.23
CA MET A 179 -5.47 -1.59 4.17
C MET A 179 -6.24 -0.57 3.31
N ALA A 180 -7.54 -0.76 3.08
CA ALA A 180 -8.36 0.24 2.42
C ALA A 180 -8.51 1.50 3.29
N LEU A 181 -8.68 1.33 4.59
CA LEU A 181 -8.71 2.43 5.55
C LEU A 181 -7.38 3.20 5.51
N LEU A 182 -6.23 2.51 5.56
CA LEU A 182 -4.92 3.16 5.48
C LEU A 182 -4.74 3.93 4.16
N GLY A 183 -5.19 3.37 3.04
CA GLY A 183 -5.18 4.06 1.74
C GLY A 183 -5.99 5.36 1.77
N ARG A 184 -7.17 5.33 2.38
CA ARG A 184 -8.00 6.54 2.57
C ARG A 184 -7.30 7.56 3.47
N ARG A 185 -6.74 7.13 4.60
CA ARG A 185 -6.04 8.02 5.54
C ARG A 185 -4.83 8.69 4.90
N LEU A 186 -4.03 7.95 4.10
CA LEU A 186 -2.92 8.53 3.35
C LEU A 186 -3.36 9.69 2.44
N MET A 187 -4.49 9.51 1.76
CA MET A 187 -5.03 10.52 0.86
C MET A 187 -5.63 11.73 1.60
N HIS A 188 -6.38 11.48 2.70
CA HIS A 188 -7.06 12.55 3.42
C HIS A 188 -6.14 13.35 4.33
N ASP A 189 -5.21 12.68 5.00
CA ASP A 189 -4.33 13.31 5.97
C ASP A 189 -3.11 13.99 5.33
N PHE A 190 -2.74 13.55 4.10
CA PHE A 190 -1.55 14.02 3.38
C PHE A 190 -1.82 14.24 1.88
N PRO A 191 -2.81 15.07 1.49
CA PRO A 191 -3.19 15.27 0.09
C PRO A 191 -2.01 15.75 -0.76
N ASP A 192 -1.16 16.63 -0.22
CA ASP A 192 0.02 17.17 -0.91
C ASP A 192 1.13 16.12 -1.13
N ARG A 193 1.15 15.06 -0.32
CA ARG A 193 2.14 13.98 -0.39
C ARG A 193 1.63 12.76 -1.15
N PHE A 194 0.32 12.66 -1.35
CA PHE A 194 -0.29 11.52 -2.03
C PHE A 194 0.22 11.35 -3.47
N ALA A 195 0.61 12.45 -4.12
CA ALA A 195 1.18 12.44 -5.47
C ALA A 195 2.45 11.57 -5.61
N TYR A 196 3.21 11.31 -4.53
CA TYR A 196 4.35 10.40 -4.58
C TYR A 196 3.97 9.00 -5.06
N PHE A 197 2.76 8.52 -4.74
CA PHE A 197 2.31 7.18 -5.13
C PHE A 197 2.08 7.00 -6.64
N SER A 198 1.92 8.09 -7.39
CA SER A 198 1.79 8.09 -8.84
C SER A 198 3.13 8.21 -9.58
N THR A 199 4.26 8.30 -8.87
CA THR A 199 5.60 8.39 -9.48
C THR A 199 5.91 7.16 -10.34
N PRO A 200 6.10 7.30 -11.66
CA PRO A 200 6.29 6.14 -12.55
C PRO A 200 7.69 5.53 -12.44
N SER A 201 8.68 6.36 -12.15
CA SER A 201 10.08 5.93 -12.01
C SER A 201 10.88 6.90 -11.15
N PHE A 202 12.00 6.40 -10.61
CA PHE A 202 12.94 7.16 -9.80
C PHE A 202 14.36 6.89 -10.28
N TYR A 203 15.13 7.95 -10.52
CA TYR A 203 16.55 7.84 -10.89
C TYR A 203 17.43 7.89 -9.64
N PHE A 204 18.19 6.84 -9.39
CA PHE A 204 19.04 6.74 -8.23
C PHE A 204 20.39 6.08 -8.58
N ARG A 205 21.49 6.78 -8.31
CA ARG A 205 22.88 6.30 -8.50
C ARG A 205 23.08 5.62 -9.87
N GLY A 206 22.74 6.32 -10.96
CA GLY A 206 22.96 5.83 -12.33
C GLY A 206 21.91 4.83 -12.84
N ARG A 207 20.86 4.52 -12.06
CA ARG A 207 19.83 3.52 -12.41
C ARG A 207 18.42 4.11 -12.37
N THR A 208 17.62 3.82 -13.37
CA THR A 208 16.18 4.11 -13.35
C THR A 208 15.43 2.95 -12.72
N LEU A 209 14.67 3.24 -11.68
CA LEU A 209 13.88 2.29 -10.91
C LEU A 209 12.40 2.54 -11.21
N HIS A 210 11.76 1.59 -11.89
CA HIS A 210 10.35 1.71 -12.28
C HIS A 210 9.41 1.33 -11.14
N ASN A 211 8.24 1.96 -11.11
CA ASN A 211 7.18 1.61 -10.16
C ASN A 211 6.64 0.21 -10.49
N HIS A 212 6.47 -0.60 -9.45
CA HIS A 212 5.91 -1.94 -9.58
C HIS A 212 4.39 -1.96 -9.81
N ASN A 213 3.72 -0.83 -9.58
CA ASN A 213 2.28 -0.68 -9.85
C ASN A 213 2.04 -0.35 -11.33
N ARG A 214 1.82 -1.38 -12.14
CA ARG A 214 1.57 -1.21 -13.58
C ARG A 214 0.27 -0.53 -13.91
N LEU A 215 -0.72 -0.53 -12.99
CA LEU A 215 -1.99 0.15 -13.21
C LEU A 215 -1.81 1.66 -13.43
N LEU A 216 -0.71 2.26 -12.95
CA LEU A 216 -0.38 3.66 -13.26
C LEU A 216 -0.27 3.94 -14.77
N LEU A 217 0.04 2.92 -15.57
CA LEU A 217 0.17 3.01 -17.03
C LEU A 217 -0.96 2.28 -17.77
N GLU A 218 -1.60 1.28 -17.14
CA GLU A 218 -2.53 0.36 -17.80
C GLU A 218 -4.00 0.66 -17.48
N TYR A 219 -4.31 1.48 -16.45
CA TYR A 219 -5.67 1.73 -16.02
C TYR A 219 -5.93 3.22 -15.79
N ASP A 220 -6.83 3.79 -16.60
CA ASP A 220 -7.15 5.21 -16.59
C ASP A 220 -7.65 5.71 -15.22
N GLY A 221 -7.10 6.83 -14.80
CA GLY A 221 -7.40 7.47 -13.52
C GLY A 221 -6.65 6.91 -12.31
N THR A 222 -5.77 5.91 -12.50
CA THR A 222 -4.95 5.38 -11.39
C THR A 222 -3.91 6.40 -10.93
N ASP A 223 -3.85 6.64 -9.61
CA ASP A 223 -2.89 7.55 -8.97
C ASP A 223 -2.19 6.96 -7.72
N GLY A 224 -2.28 5.65 -7.56
CA GLY A 224 -1.60 4.93 -6.46
C GLY A 224 -2.06 3.47 -6.34
N ILE A 225 -1.66 2.75 -5.30
CA ILE A 225 -0.87 3.15 -4.13
C ILE A 225 0.36 2.23 -4.00
N LYS A 226 0.16 0.91 -3.75
CA LYS A 226 1.28 0.02 -3.43
C LYS A 226 1.00 -1.43 -3.78
N THR A 227 2.03 -2.11 -4.32
CA THR A 227 2.06 -3.57 -4.55
C THR A 227 2.78 -4.29 -3.41
N GLY A 228 2.47 -5.57 -3.23
CA GLY A 228 3.16 -6.46 -2.29
C GLY A 228 3.20 -7.89 -2.79
N TYR A 229 4.20 -8.65 -2.35
CA TYR A 229 4.32 -10.08 -2.57
C TYR A 229 5.14 -10.72 -1.48
N VAL A 230 4.61 -11.76 -0.88
CA VAL A 230 5.34 -12.82 -0.16
C VAL A 230 4.69 -14.14 -0.50
N HIS A 231 5.41 -15.26 -0.32
CA HIS A 231 4.89 -16.58 -0.65
C HIS A 231 3.51 -16.83 -0.01
N ASP A 232 3.36 -16.49 1.26
CA ASP A 232 2.18 -16.81 2.07
C ASP A 232 0.95 -15.95 1.76
N SER A 233 1.11 -14.76 1.18
CA SER A 233 -0.02 -13.92 0.78
C SER A 233 -0.28 -13.86 -0.72
N GLY A 234 0.64 -14.35 -1.56
CA GLY A 234 0.58 -14.17 -3.01
C GLY A 234 0.80 -12.70 -3.42
N PHE A 235 0.33 -12.34 -4.62
CA PHE A 235 0.46 -10.98 -5.16
C PHE A 235 -0.67 -10.09 -4.66
N ASN A 236 -0.30 -8.99 -3.99
CA ASN A 236 -1.20 -8.03 -3.35
C ASN A 236 -1.13 -6.66 -4.04
N LEU A 237 -2.21 -5.88 -3.94
CA LEU A 237 -2.26 -4.49 -4.41
C LEU A 237 -3.28 -3.70 -3.61
N VAL A 238 -2.91 -2.49 -3.20
CA VAL A 238 -3.84 -1.41 -2.89
C VAL A 238 -3.78 -0.41 -4.04
N ALA A 239 -4.91 -0.16 -4.68
CA ALA A 239 -5.01 0.80 -5.77
C ALA A 239 -5.94 1.95 -5.41
N SER A 240 -5.64 3.15 -5.92
CA SER A 240 -6.53 4.30 -5.97
C SER A 240 -6.73 4.69 -7.42
N ALA A 241 -7.98 4.95 -7.79
CA ALA A 241 -8.32 5.45 -9.12
C ALA A 241 -9.42 6.50 -9.02
N ARG A 242 -9.38 7.52 -9.92
CA ARG A 242 -10.35 8.60 -9.99
C ARG A 242 -10.90 8.73 -11.41
N ARG A 243 -12.25 8.74 -11.54
CA ARG A 243 -12.96 9.01 -12.80
C ARG A 243 -14.18 9.87 -12.52
N ASP A 244 -14.43 10.87 -13.35
CA ASP A 244 -15.65 11.69 -13.33
C ASP A 244 -16.03 12.20 -11.92
N GLY A 245 -15.03 12.67 -11.15
CA GLY A 245 -15.20 13.16 -9.79
C GLY A 245 -15.36 12.07 -8.72
N VAL A 246 -15.54 10.81 -9.08
CA VAL A 246 -15.57 9.66 -8.17
C VAL A 246 -14.17 9.11 -7.98
N ARG A 247 -13.79 8.87 -6.74
CA ARG A 247 -12.52 8.21 -6.41
C ARG A 247 -12.78 6.94 -5.61
N LEU A 248 -12.13 5.87 -6.01
CA LEU A 248 -12.22 4.57 -5.35
C LEU A 248 -10.87 4.16 -4.78
N ILE A 249 -10.91 3.43 -3.68
CA ILE A 249 -9.78 2.65 -3.18
C ILE A 249 -10.17 1.19 -3.21
N ALA A 250 -9.31 0.37 -3.79
CA ALA A 250 -9.51 -1.06 -3.88
C ALA A 250 -8.28 -1.82 -3.36
N VAL A 251 -8.53 -2.96 -2.72
CA VAL A 251 -7.49 -3.85 -2.18
C VAL A 251 -7.73 -5.25 -2.71
N VAL A 252 -6.66 -5.91 -3.14
CA VAL A 252 -6.64 -7.32 -3.54
C VAL A 252 -5.47 -8.02 -2.87
N PHE A 253 -5.74 -9.14 -2.23
CA PHE A 253 -4.78 -10.12 -1.75
C PHE A 253 -4.92 -11.44 -2.49
N GLY A 254 -3.84 -12.21 -2.58
CA GLY A 254 -3.90 -13.62 -2.97
C GLY A 254 -3.81 -13.91 -4.44
N GLY A 255 -3.41 -12.95 -5.28
CA GLY A 255 -3.16 -13.24 -6.70
C GLY A 255 -2.06 -14.28 -6.89
N SER A 256 -2.24 -15.25 -7.81
CA SER A 256 -1.24 -16.25 -8.15
C SER A 256 -0.10 -15.66 -8.99
N THR A 257 -0.41 -14.62 -9.76
CA THR A 257 0.56 -13.83 -10.51
C THR A 257 0.27 -12.33 -10.41
N GLY A 258 1.28 -11.49 -10.67
CA GLY A 258 1.08 -10.04 -10.74
C GLY A 258 0.07 -9.62 -11.81
N ARG A 259 0.03 -10.33 -12.97
CA ARG A 259 -0.94 -10.04 -14.05
C ARG A 259 -2.37 -10.42 -13.68
N GLU A 260 -2.57 -11.54 -13.03
CA GLU A 260 -3.88 -11.95 -12.54
C GLU A 260 -4.41 -10.95 -11.52
N ARG A 261 -3.60 -10.57 -10.53
CA ARG A 261 -3.92 -9.56 -9.53
C ARG A 261 -4.30 -8.23 -10.19
N ASP A 262 -3.53 -7.77 -11.20
CA ASP A 262 -3.79 -6.51 -11.91
C ASP A 262 -5.12 -6.57 -12.67
N ARG A 263 -5.37 -7.62 -13.44
CA ARG A 263 -6.64 -7.81 -14.16
C ARG A 263 -7.84 -7.86 -13.21
N HIS A 264 -7.70 -8.57 -12.10
CA HIS A 264 -8.76 -8.65 -11.10
C HIS A 264 -9.01 -7.29 -10.43
N MET A 265 -7.96 -6.53 -10.11
CA MET A 265 -8.08 -5.18 -9.58
C MET A 265 -8.82 -4.25 -10.54
N MET A 266 -8.47 -4.27 -11.83
CA MET A 266 -9.15 -3.46 -12.85
C MET A 266 -10.64 -3.80 -12.94
N ALA A 267 -11.00 -5.09 -12.95
CA ALA A 267 -12.40 -5.53 -12.98
C ALA A 267 -13.18 -5.09 -11.71
N LEU A 268 -12.55 -5.13 -10.54
CA LEU A 268 -13.16 -4.64 -9.30
C LEU A 268 -13.38 -3.13 -9.32
N LEU A 269 -12.42 -2.37 -9.82
CA LEU A 269 -12.55 -0.91 -9.97
C LEU A 269 -13.64 -0.54 -10.96
N ASP A 270 -13.71 -1.21 -12.14
CA ASP A 270 -14.78 -0.98 -13.13
C ASP A 270 -16.15 -1.28 -12.53
N GLN A 271 -16.31 -2.37 -11.78
CA GLN A 271 -17.54 -2.67 -11.07
C GLN A 271 -17.87 -1.61 -10.01
N GLY A 272 -16.85 -1.12 -9.28
CA GLY A 272 -17.03 -0.07 -8.29
C GLY A 272 -17.48 1.25 -8.94
N PHE A 273 -16.86 1.64 -10.05
CA PHE A 273 -17.25 2.84 -10.80
C PHE A 273 -18.67 2.72 -11.36
N ALA A 274 -19.04 1.56 -11.94
CA ALA A 274 -20.40 1.30 -12.42
C ALA A 274 -21.44 1.46 -11.29
N ARG A 275 -21.15 0.97 -10.08
CA ARG A 275 -22.03 1.15 -8.90
C ARG A 275 -22.16 2.61 -8.46
N MET A 276 -21.19 3.43 -8.79
CA MET A 276 -21.20 4.88 -8.52
C MET A 276 -21.81 5.69 -9.67
N GLY A 277 -22.34 5.03 -10.73
CA GLY A 277 -22.93 5.67 -11.88
C GLY A 277 -21.91 6.24 -12.87
N VAL A 278 -20.64 5.84 -12.78
CA VAL A 278 -19.60 6.23 -13.73
C VAL A 278 -19.58 5.24 -14.88
N ALA A 279 -19.68 5.74 -16.12
CA ALA A 279 -19.71 4.91 -17.33
C ALA A 279 -18.42 4.11 -17.50
N ALA A 280 -18.57 2.89 -18.03
CA ALA A 280 -17.43 2.07 -18.43
C ALA A 280 -16.63 2.79 -19.53
N ARG A 281 -15.31 2.81 -19.39
CA ARG A 281 -14.40 3.32 -20.42
C ARG A 281 -13.78 2.15 -21.17
N PRO A 282 -13.64 2.23 -22.52
CA PRO A 282 -12.93 1.20 -23.27
C PRO A 282 -11.51 1.04 -22.70
N GLN A 283 -11.17 -0.18 -22.30
CA GLN A 283 -9.80 -0.50 -21.92
C GLN A 283 -8.96 -0.57 -23.20
N THR A 284 -7.92 0.22 -23.32
CA THR A 284 -6.99 0.23 -24.47
C THR A 284 -6.09 -1.00 -24.55
N GLY A 285 -6.39 -2.07 -23.81
CA GLY A 285 -5.66 -3.34 -23.80
C GLY A 285 -6.57 -4.55 -23.87
N THR A 286 -6.13 -5.58 -24.50
CA THR A 286 -6.69 -6.89 -24.90
C THR A 286 -7.47 -7.71 -23.84
N ASN A 287 -8.10 -7.12 -22.83
CA ASN A 287 -8.65 -7.83 -21.66
C ASN A 287 -10.17 -7.79 -21.49
N SER A 288 -10.91 -7.47 -22.55
CA SER A 288 -12.41 -7.40 -22.52
C SER A 288 -13.13 -8.72 -22.20
N LEU A 289 -12.44 -9.86 -22.16
CA LEU A 289 -13.07 -11.18 -22.05
C LEU A 289 -13.31 -11.67 -20.61
N ILE A 290 -12.92 -10.94 -19.58
CA ILE A 290 -13.04 -11.39 -18.17
C ILE A 290 -13.99 -10.51 -17.33
N ALA A 291 -14.66 -9.52 -17.92
CA ALA A 291 -15.67 -8.70 -17.24
C ALA A 291 -16.97 -9.45 -16.84
N GLY A 292 -16.98 -10.78 -16.94
CA GLY A 292 -18.08 -11.66 -16.58
C GLY A 292 -18.25 -11.80 -15.07
N ARG A 293 -19.19 -11.05 -14.50
CA ARG A 293 -19.92 -11.31 -13.25
C ARG A 293 -19.10 -11.58 -11.99
N LEU A 294 -18.69 -10.50 -11.32
CA LEU A 294 -18.37 -10.54 -9.89
C LEU A 294 -19.67 -10.69 -9.06
N PRO A 295 -19.67 -11.40 -7.94
CA PRO A 295 -20.87 -11.58 -7.13
C PRO A 295 -21.36 -10.25 -6.59
N GLN A 296 -22.68 -10.02 -6.71
CA GLN A 296 -23.34 -8.87 -6.09
C GLN A 296 -23.38 -9.10 -4.57
N THR A 297 -22.69 -8.27 -3.80
CA THR A 297 -22.80 -8.26 -2.35
C THR A 297 -23.83 -7.23 -1.90
N MET A 298 -24.32 -7.37 -0.67
CA MET A 298 -25.38 -6.51 -0.09
C MET A 298 -25.14 -5.00 -0.14
N GLY A 299 -23.94 -4.55 -0.51
CA GLY A 299 -23.62 -3.14 -0.74
C GLY A 299 -24.25 -2.53 -2.00
N ALA A 300 -24.68 -3.34 -2.98
CA ALA A 300 -25.26 -2.85 -4.22
C ALA A 300 -26.58 -2.11 -4.00
N ALA A 301 -27.44 -2.61 -3.10
CA ALA A 301 -28.72 -1.96 -2.77
C ALA A 301 -28.51 -0.57 -2.12
N ARG A 302 -27.47 -0.41 -1.31
CA ARG A 302 -27.16 0.87 -0.65
C ARG A 302 -26.54 1.88 -1.59
N ALA A 303 -25.71 1.43 -2.55
CA ALA A 303 -25.13 2.31 -3.59
C ALA A 303 -26.20 2.81 -4.56
N ALA A 304 -27.15 1.95 -4.98
CA ALA A 304 -28.28 2.32 -5.81
C ALA A 304 -29.19 3.35 -5.10
N THR A 305 -29.44 3.18 -3.79
CA THR A 305 -30.24 4.13 -2.98
C THR A 305 -29.55 5.48 -2.86
N LEU A 306 -28.20 5.51 -2.76
CA LEU A 306 -27.43 6.77 -2.71
C LEU A 306 -27.43 7.48 -4.05
N ALA A 307 -27.34 6.75 -5.17
CA ALA A 307 -27.43 7.32 -6.51
C ALA A 307 -28.82 7.93 -6.78
N ALA A 308 -29.90 7.21 -6.37
CA ALA A 308 -31.27 7.70 -6.49
C ALA A 308 -31.49 8.98 -5.66
N ARG A 309 -31.02 9.04 -4.41
CA ARG A 309 -31.11 10.25 -3.56
C ARG A 309 -30.32 11.44 -4.12
N ARG A 310 -29.22 11.22 -4.84
CA ARG A 310 -28.48 12.30 -5.53
C ARG A 310 -29.24 12.84 -6.75
N GLY A 311 -29.92 11.99 -7.51
CA GLY A 311 -30.79 12.39 -8.61
C GLY A 311 -31.96 13.28 -8.11
N GLU A 312 -32.60 12.88 -7.01
CA GLU A 312 -33.67 13.66 -6.38
C GLU A 312 -33.20 15.00 -5.77
N ALA A 313 -31.98 15.05 -5.21
CA ALA A 313 -31.41 16.29 -4.70
C ALA A 313 -31.06 17.27 -5.83
N ALA A 314 -30.55 16.78 -6.96
CA ALA A 314 -30.25 17.60 -8.15
C ALA A 314 -31.53 18.16 -8.78
N THR A 315 -32.60 17.35 -8.86
CA THR A 315 -33.90 17.81 -9.41
C THR A 315 -34.59 18.81 -8.48
N ARG A 316 -34.48 18.67 -7.16
CA ARG A 316 -35.01 19.65 -6.19
C ARG A 316 -34.22 20.97 -6.23
N SER A 317 -32.92 20.94 -6.45
CA SER A 317 -32.08 22.14 -6.60
C SER A 317 -32.42 22.88 -7.90
N ALA A 318 -32.63 22.16 -9.00
CA ALA A 318 -33.05 22.75 -10.27
C ALA A 318 -34.47 23.37 -10.18
N ALA A 319 -35.40 22.74 -9.48
CA ALA A 319 -36.75 23.28 -9.25
C ALA A 319 -36.74 24.51 -8.34
N ALA A 320 -35.84 24.60 -7.37
CA ALA A 320 -35.69 25.74 -6.49
C ALA A 320 -35.14 26.99 -7.23
N VAL A 321 -34.24 26.79 -8.20
CA VAL A 321 -33.69 27.88 -9.03
C VAL A 321 -34.74 28.43 -9.98
N THR A 322 -35.64 27.61 -10.54
CA THR A 322 -36.74 28.05 -11.41
C THR A 322 -37.83 28.80 -10.68
N THR A 323 -38.10 28.49 -9.38
CA THR A 323 -39.10 29.22 -8.59
C THR A 323 -38.59 30.57 -8.03
N ALA A 324 -37.28 30.69 -7.81
CA ALA A 324 -36.67 31.96 -7.38
C ALA A 324 -36.58 32.98 -8.51
N GLY A 325 -36.43 32.57 -9.77
CA GLY A 325 -36.39 33.46 -10.94
C GLY A 325 -37.72 34.08 -11.33
N ARG A 326 -38.86 33.59 -10.80
CA ARG A 326 -40.22 34.09 -11.16
C ARG A 326 -40.79 35.10 -10.19
N ARG A 327 -40.13 35.41 -9.07
CA ARG A 327 -40.60 36.41 -8.08
C ARG A 327 -39.83 37.74 -8.12
N GLY A 328 -38.86 37.91 -9.03
CA GLY A 328 -38.02 39.11 -9.14
C GLY A 328 -38.38 40.11 -10.24
N ALA A 329 -39.48 39.95 -10.97
CA ALA A 329 -39.79 40.74 -12.15
C ALA A 329 -41.03 41.67 -12.00
N THR A 330 -41.25 42.24 -10.83
CA THR A 330 -42.22 43.37 -10.68
C THR A 330 -41.77 44.25 -9.53
N SER A 331 -41.01 45.26 -9.78
CA SER A 331 -40.97 46.56 -9.09
C SER A 331 -39.58 47.19 -9.22
N ALA A 332 -39.44 48.12 -10.13
CA ALA A 332 -38.77 49.41 -9.96
C ALA A 332 -38.44 50.03 -11.30
N ALA A 333 -39.40 50.73 -11.80
CA ALA A 333 -39.12 51.88 -12.65
C ALA A 333 -39.08 53.09 -11.74
N ARG A 334 -37.94 53.77 -11.64
CA ARG A 334 -37.83 55.24 -11.59
C ARG A 334 -36.43 55.73 -11.22
N THR A 335 -35.96 56.55 -12.15
CA THR A 335 -35.22 57.84 -12.03
C THR A 335 -33.72 57.80 -11.71
N THR A 336 -32.92 58.02 -12.76
CA THR A 336 -32.07 59.18 -13.03
C THR A 336 -30.98 59.54 -12.03
N THR A 337 -29.73 59.57 -12.38
CA THR A 337 -28.98 60.67 -12.97
C THR A 337 -27.49 60.34 -13.10
N ALA A 338 -26.88 60.96 -14.09
CA ALA A 338 -25.53 60.81 -14.56
C ALA A 338 -24.41 61.11 -13.53
N ALA A 339 -23.32 60.36 -13.59
CA ALA A 339 -21.99 60.90 -13.37
C ALA A 339 -20.94 60.06 -14.12
N ARG A 340 -20.49 60.62 -15.17
CA ARG A 340 -19.36 60.29 -16.04
C ARG A 340 -18.06 60.41 -15.24
N ARG A 341 -17.30 59.34 -15.09
CA ARG A 341 -15.84 59.43 -14.85
C ARG A 341 -15.09 58.34 -15.60
N GLN A 342 -14.06 58.80 -16.31
CA GLN A 342 -13.19 58.12 -17.25
C GLN A 342 -12.23 57.13 -16.55
N PRO A 343 -11.64 56.15 -17.30
CA PRO A 343 -10.70 55.18 -16.76
C PRO A 343 -9.28 55.78 -16.65
N VAL A 344 -8.64 55.51 -15.54
CA VAL A 344 -7.23 55.80 -15.31
C VAL A 344 -6.41 54.60 -15.78
N ALA A 345 -5.55 54.87 -16.77
CA ALA A 345 -4.53 53.97 -17.27
C ALA A 345 -3.45 53.72 -16.20
N VAL A 346 -3.19 52.50 -15.86
CA VAL A 346 -2.01 52.10 -15.10
C VAL A 346 -0.91 51.65 -16.05
N ARG A 347 0.13 52.43 -15.99
CA ARG A 347 1.36 52.38 -16.76
C ARG A 347 2.24 51.23 -16.29
N THR A 348 2.59 50.29 -17.17
CA THR A 348 3.63 49.29 -16.99
C THR A 348 5.01 49.93 -16.89
N VAL A 349 5.71 49.70 -15.80
CA VAL A 349 7.14 50.02 -15.67
C VAL A 349 7.91 48.73 -15.85
N ALA A 350 8.56 48.59 -16.98
CA ALA A 350 9.61 47.63 -17.25
C ALA A 350 10.92 48.16 -16.67
N THR A 351 11.49 47.48 -15.70
CA THR A 351 12.87 47.72 -15.28
C THR A 351 13.78 46.61 -15.79
N ARG A 352 14.64 47.03 -16.69
CA ARG A 352 15.89 46.37 -17.10
C ARG A 352 16.82 46.35 -15.89
N SER A 353 17.36 45.14 -15.51
CA SER A 353 18.69 45.04 -14.90
C SER A 353 19.25 43.68 -15.26
N ALA A 354 20.03 43.66 -16.33
CA ALA A 354 20.99 42.59 -16.62
C ALA A 354 22.36 43.25 -16.71
N ALA A 355 23.39 42.57 -16.20
CA ALA A 355 24.80 42.88 -16.32
C ALA A 355 25.45 43.73 -15.20
N ALA A 356 25.81 43.05 -14.08
CA ALA A 356 27.05 43.36 -13.37
C ALA A 356 27.32 42.29 -12.30
N SER A 357 27.88 41.11 -12.64
CA SER A 357 28.67 40.29 -11.74
C SER A 357 29.42 39.19 -12.51
N ARG A 358 30.27 39.60 -13.42
CA ARG A 358 31.32 38.74 -13.97
C ARG A 358 32.66 39.49 -13.87
N ARG A 359 33.20 39.62 -12.64
CA ARG A 359 34.60 40.01 -12.40
C ARG A 359 34.88 39.98 -10.89
N ALA A 360 35.05 38.78 -10.31
CA ALA A 360 35.80 38.57 -9.06
C ALA A 360 35.89 37.07 -8.76
N SER A 361 36.64 36.33 -9.51
CA SER A 361 37.17 35.00 -9.12
C SER A 361 38.22 34.53 -10.13
N ARG A 362 39.27 35.36 -10.25
CA ARG A 362 40.48 35.00 -11.02
C ARG A 362 41.71 35.64 -10.40
N ALA A 363 41.95 35.35 -9.10
CA ALA A 363 43.20 35.66 -8.43
C ALA A 363 43.26 34.91 -7.12
N GLU A 364 43.48 33.61 -7.15
CA GLU A 364 44.05 32.81 -6.04
C GLU A 364 44.21 31.36 -6.45
N SER A 365 45.08 31.16 -7.42
CA SER A 365 45.64 29.84 -7.75
C SER A 365 47.00 29.99 -8.35
N ARG A 366 47.93 30.42 -7.51
CA ARG A 366 49.40 30.30 -7.76
C ARG A 366 50.14 30.53 -6.46
N ALA A 367 50.36 29.48 -5.68
CA ALA A 367 51.57 29.32 -4.84
C ALA A 367 51.47 27.96 -4.14
N ALA A 368 52.54 27.21 -4.38
CA ALA A 368 53.02 26.10 -3.58
C ALA A 368 52.88 24.71 -4.23
N SER A 369 53.66 24.53 -5.28
CA SER A 369 54.30 23.27 -5.62
C SER A 369 55.75 23.30 -5.12
N ARG A 370 56.15 22.37 -4.28
CA ARG A 370 57.43 21.60 -4.36
C ARG A 370 57.58 20.63 -3.18
N PRO A 371 58.28 19.51 -3.42
CA PRO A 371 58.28 18.36 -2.53
C PRO A 371 59.57 18.33 -1.66
N THR A 372 59.52 17.64 -0.52
CA THR A 372 60.71 17.19 0.20
C THR A 372 60.67 15.71 0.49
N ALA A 373 61.80 15.11 0.16
CA ALA A 373 62.14 13.69 0.15
C ALA A 373 62.43 13.10 1.53
N ALA A 374 62.18 11.83 1.64
CA ALA A 374 62.94 10.76 2.28
C ALA A 374 63.54 10.94 3.70
N VAL A 375 63.09 10.05 4.58
CA VAL A 375 64.03 9.34 5.49
C VAL A 375 63.53 7.90 5.67
N GLN A 376 64.29 6.96 5.12
CA GLN A 376 64.33 5.53 5.45
C GLN A 376 65.14 5.32 6.73
N ARG A 377 64.69 4.49 7.65
CA ARG A 377 65.48 3.57 8.52
C ARG A 377 64.54 2.51 9.06
N ARG A 378 64.60 1.27 8.68
CA ARG A 378 65.44 0.09 9.05
C ARG A 378 65.52 -0.19 10.56
N ALA A 379 64.89 -1.29 10.95
CA ALA A 379 65.37 -2.28 11.93
C ALA A 379 64.36 -3.43 11.92
N THR A 380 64.63 -4.51 11.29
CA THR A 380 65.33 -5.79 11.60
C THR A 380 64.62 -6.65 12.66
N THR A 381 64.04 -7.75 12.15
CA THR A 381 64.10 -9.17 12.57
C THR A 381 64.13 -9.53 14.03
N ARG A 382 63.16 -10.40 14.43
CA ARG A 382 63.55 -11.67 15.07
C ARG A 382 62.40 -12.68 15.00
N ALA A 383 62.68 -13.78 14.27
CA ALA A 383 61.94 -15.02 14.28
C ALA A 383 62.38 -15.83 15.49
N VAL A 384 61.43 -16.51 16.15
CA VAL A 384 61.73 -17.71 16.92
C VAL A 384 60.67 -18.75 16.61
N SER A 385 61.14 -19.80 15.98
CA SER A 385 60.55 -21.09 15.71
C SER A 385 60.59 -21.94 16.96
N SER A 386 59.56 -22.69 17.24
CA SER A 386 59.70 -23.98 17.93
C SER A 386 58.58 -24.92 17.48
N ARG A 387 59.03 -25.95 16.76
CA ARG A 387 58.37 -27.23 16.46
C ARG A 387 58.42 -28.12 17.68
N THR A 388 57.39 -28.95 17.89
CA THR A 388 57.43 -30.37 18.33
C THR A 388 55.96 -30.86 18.22
N ARG A 389 55.57 -31.70 17.35
CA ARG A 389 55.75 -33.11 16.95
C ARG A 389 55.11 -34.12 17.92
N ILE A 390 54.02 -34.75 17.44
CA ILE A 390 53.57 -36.16 17.41
C ILE A 390 53.34 -36.83 18.79
N GLU A 391 52.11 -37.40 18.97
CA GLU A 391 51.96 -38.84 18.98
C GLU A 391 50.48 -39.27 18.85
N GLN A 392 50.34 -40.34 18.07
CA GLN A 392 49.13 -41.12 17.84
C GLN A 392 48.91 -42.08 19.01
N GLY A 393 47.69 -42.48 19.23
CA GLY A 393 47.32 -43.60 20.07
C GLY A 393 45.87 -44.04 19.86
N ASP A 394 45.71 -45.05 18.99
CA ASP A 394 44.56 -45.91 18.85
C ASP A 394 44.28 -46.67 20.17
N THR A 395 43.00 -46.98 20.47
CA THR A 395 42.44 -48.32 20.63
C THR A 395 40.99 -48.28 21.19
N SER A 396 40.08 -48.77 20.43
CA SER A 396 39.04 -49.81 20.62
C SER A 396 38.59 -50.21 22.03
N SER A 397 37.28 -50.27 22.24
CA SER A 397 36.41 -51.47 22.46
C SER A 397 35.25 -51.16 23.42
N SER A 398 34.03 -51.34 22.93
CA SER A 398 33.07 -52.42 23.26
C SER A 398 32.55 -52.53 24.69
N GLY A 399 31.22 -52.59 24.79
CA GLY A 399 30.48 -53.29 25.86
C GLY A 399 29.32 -52.45 26.41
N SER A 400 28.11 -52.58 25.93
CA SER A 400 27.08 -53.56 26.24
C SER A 400 26.49 -53.46 27.66
N ALA A 401 25.18 -53.22 27.63
CA ALA A 401 24.11 -53.90 28.33
C ALA A 401 23.51 -53.33 29.63
N ARG A 402 22.19 -53.25 29.56
CA ARG A 402 21.11 -53.63 30.53
C ARG A 402 20.84 -52.67 31.68
N ALA A 403 19.64 -52.09 31.74
CA ALA A 403 18.32 -52.59 32.16
C ALA A 403 18.19 -52.78 33.68
N ALA A 404 17.21 -52.11 34.25
CA ALA A 404 16.23 -52.56 35.25
C ALA A 404 15.64 -51.33 35.96
N THR A 405 14.38 -51.06 35.75
CA THR A 405 13.14 -51.45 36.46
C THR A 405 13.03 -51.04 37.91
N SER A 406 11.84 -50.57 38.21
CA SER A 406 11.06 -50.75 39.44
C SER A 406 11.03 -49.55 40.38
N THR A 407 9.96 -49.03 40.67
CA THR A 407 8.62 -49.24 41.20
C THR A 407 8.32 -48.19 42.29
N ARG A 408 7.17 -47.57 42.16
CA ARG A 408 6.04 -47.53 43.08
C ARG A 408 6.21 -46.90 44.46
N SER A 409 5.39 -45.88 44.77
CA SER A 409 4.35 -45.91 45.80
C SER A 409 3.99 -44.51 46.27
N ARG A 410 2.81 -44.02 45.98
CA ARG A 410 1.56 -44.00 46.74
C ARG A 410 1.59 -43.16 48.04
N ARG A 411 0.56 -42.34 48.04
CA ARG A 411 -0.38 -41.90 49.10
C ARG A 411 -0.12 -40.47 49.58
N SER A 412 -1.09 -39.63 49.59
CA SER A 412 -2.48 -39.52 50.01
C SER A 412 -2.66 -38.33 50.92
N GLY A 413 -3.75 -37.62 50.69
CA GLY A 413 -4.57 -36.98 51.70
C GLY A 413 -4.21 -35.56 51.96
N GLY A 414 -5.08 -34.64 51.99
CA GLY A 414 -6.49 -34.51 52.20
C GLY A 414 -6.80 -33.04 52.41
N THR A 415 -7.92 -32.66 51.87
CA THR A 415 -9.01 -31.85 52.49
C THR A 415 -8.72 -30.62 53.34
N SER A 416 -9.25 -29.52 53.04
CA SER A 416 -10.46 -28.80 53.50
C SER A 416 -10.23 -27.31 53.42
N ALA A 417 -11.03 -26.61 52.65
CA ALA A 417 -12.27 -25.92 52.97
C ALA A 417 -12.12 -24.70 53.91
N THR A 418 -12.54 -23.60 53.48
CA THR A 418 -13.62 -22.70 53.93
C THR A 418 -13.22 -21.24 53.93
N ARG A 419 -13.95 -20.51 53.14
CA ARG A 419 -14.90 -19.40 53.45
C ARG A 419 -14.37 -18.02 53.78
N ALA A 420 -14.81 -17.13 52.92
CA ALA A 420 -15.69 -15.94 53.15
C ALA A 420 -14.98 -14.70 53.66
N ALA A 421 -15.17 -13.66 52.96
CA ALA A 421 -16.15 -12.62 52.87
C ALA A 421 -15.57 -11.23 53.20
N SER A 422 -15.96 -10.31 52.36
CA SER A 422 -16.39 -8.92 52.64
C SER A 422 -15.33 -7.91 53.14
N ARG A 423 -14.99 -7.00 52.32
CA ARG A 423 -15.56 -5.63 52.22
C ARG A 423 -15.11 -4.96 50.94
#